data_454c5bd5dccf18fedb69e30debd715ac
#
_entry.id   454c5bd5dccf18fedb69e30debd715ac
#
_cell.length_a   1.000
_cell.length_b   1.000
_cell.length_c   1.000
_cell.angle_alpha   90.00
_cell.angle_beta   90.00
_cell.angle_gamma   90.00
#
_symmetry.space_group_name_H-M   'P 1'
#
loop_
_entity.id
_entity.type
_entity.pdbx_description
1 polymer ?
#
loop_
_entity_poly.entity_id
_entity_poly.type
_entity_poly.pdbx_seq_one_letter_code
_entity_poly.pdbx_strand_id
1 'polypeptide(L)'
;MDASTLKYGTFVSQLSPCGENMEYDPRMMALEEDIIGKPEQQMGDSIIPATPPNWKDILKNATSLLEDTRDLRVFIYWTAARLAREGLQGLLEGLQHILYFSSESWDELWPVPDDGDVQERLSAFALLSPMAGSFDADMTVVQLLLDQKLCFSHTVGSYSLRDIREAQETGNEEARKLIRAAYLDSPEAELQAVQTCIENILQCLRDIRECYDNHGMGTPDLRMITDIVKEMQLFYKSQPVEQLSAPAPVSAAEAPVEAAAVAPAATVGAVAAVPVALPAATPGVLNGRQDAIRTMKALCQWFEENEP
;
A
#
# COMPACT_ATOMS: atom_id res chain seq x y z
N MET A 1 17.53 17.42 3.97
CA MET A 1 16.64 17.08 2.82
C MET A 1 16.48 18.32 1.97
N ASP A 2 16.47 18.22 0.62
CA ASP A 2 16.35 19.40 -0.24
C ASP A 2 14.86 19.71 -0.46
N ALA A 3 14.44 20.97 -0.14
CA ALA A 3 13.08 21.46 -0.36
C ALA A 3 12.56 21.26 -1.79
N SER A 4 13.47 21.34 -2.77
CA SER A 4 13.13 21.20 -4.19
C SER A 4 12.62 19.81 -4.59
N THR A 5 12.88 18.79 -3.75
CA THR A 5 12.43 17.42 -3.98
C THR A 5 11.03 17.14 -3.40
N LEU A 6 10.53 18.04 -2.55
CA LEU A 6 9.22 17.91 -1.90
C LEU A 6 8.16 18.71 -2.64
N LYS A 7 7.00 18.11 -2.89
CA LYS A 7 5.87 18.75 -3.59
C LYS A 7 5.44 20.07 -2.95
N TYR A 8 5.42 20.13 -1.62
CA TYR A 8 5.09 21.31 -0.82
C TYR A 8 6.28 21.85 -0.03
N GLY A 9 7.52 21.56 -0.47
CA GLY A 9 8.76 21.98 0.21
C GLY A 9 9.03 23.47 0.21
N THR A 10 8.23 24.25 -0.53
CA THR A 10 8.33 25.71 -0.54
C THR A 10 7.46 26.36 0.52
N PHE A 11 7.87 27.49 1.04
CA PHE A 11 7.05 28.31 1.92
C PHE A 11 5.82 28.85 1.20
N VAL A 12 4.71 29.07 1.93
CA VAL A 12 3.49 29.64 1.39
C VAL A 12 3.71 31.09 0.93
N SER A 13 4.42 31.87 1.76
CA SER A 13 4.86 33.21 1.41
C SER A 13 6.14 33.59 2.15
N GLN A 14 6.80 34.71 1.77
CA GLN A 14 7.98 35.20 2.48
C GLN A 14 7.64 35.82 3.84
N LEU A 15 6.42 36.33 4.02
CA LEU A 15 5.96 36.97 5.25
C LEU A 15 5.34 35.99 6.25
N SER A 16 4.84 34.87 5.76
CA SER A 16 4.25 33.80 6.55
C SER A 16 4.67 32.47 5.91
N PRO A 17 5.83 31.92 6.26
CA PRO A 17 6.37 30.70 5.65
C PRO A 17 5.42 29.52 5.71
N CYS A 18 4.72 29.34 6.82
CA CYS A 18 3.75 28.28 7.03
C CYS A 18 2.28 28.67 6.71
N GLY A 19 2.07 29.88 6.19
CA GLY A 19 0.72 30.36 5.83
C GLY A 19 -0.13 30.72 7.05
N GLU A 20 -1.46 30.63 6.89
CA GLU A 20 -2.41 31.02 7.94
C GLU A 20 -2.83 29.79 8.77
N ASN A 21 -3.31 30.08 10.00
CA ASN A 21 -3.95 29.06 10.83
C ASN A 21 -5.33 28.72 10.23
N MET A 22 -5.48 27.45 9.82
CA MET A 22 -6.70 26.95 9.20
C MET A 22 -7.62 26.20 10.17
N GLU A 23 -7.40 26.31 11.49
CA GLU A 23 -8.15 25.58 12.52
C GLU A 23 -9.69 25.75 12.38
N TYR A 24 -10.14 26.96 12.03
CA TYR A 24 -11.55 27.25 11.85
C TYR A 24 -11.99 27.29 10.39
N ASP A 25 -11.13 26.87 9.44
CA ASP A 25 -11.52 26.75 8.04
C ASP A 25 -12.50 25.57 7.86
N PRO A 26 -13.63 25.76 7.16
CA PRO A 26 -14.59 24.69 6.91
C PRO A 26 -13.96 23.43 6.27
N ARG A 27 -12.88 23.59 5.48
CA ARG A 27 -12.17 22.47 4.85
C ARG A 27 -11.42 21.63 5.90
N MET A 28 -10.85 22.29 6.93
CA MET A 28 -10.17 21.60 8.03
C MET A 28 -11.16 20.80 8.86
N MET A 29 -12.29 21.43 9.25
CA MET A 29 -13.36 20.77 9.99
C MET A 29 -13.93 19.56 9.23
N ALA A 30 -14.18 19.71 7.93
CA ALA A 30 -14.63 18.58 7.10
C ALA A 30 -13.60 17.46 7.00
N LEU A 31 -12.30 17.80 6.93
CA LEU A 31 -11.20 16.84 6.88
C LEU A 31 -11.09 16.03 8.17
N GLU A 32 -11.24 16.68 9.32
CA GLU A 32 -11.24 16.04 10.64
C GLU A 32 -12.44 15.08 10.83
N GLU A 33 -13.61 15.42 10.28
CA GLU A 33 -14.78 14.54 10.29
C GLU A 33 -14.60 13.35 9.34
N ASP A 34 -14.12 13.61 8.12
CA ASP A 34 -13.97 12.60 7.06
C ASP A 34 -12.93 11.52 7.41
N ILE A 35 -11.86 11.88 8.16
CA ILE A 35 -10.78 10.96 8.52
C ILE A 35 -11.21 9.84 9.48
N ILE A 36 -12.23 10.10 10.27
CA ILE A 36 -12.79 9.14 11.23
C ILE A 36 -13.69 8.12 10.51
N GLY A 37 -14.28 8.52 9.36
CA GLY A 37 -15.32 7.73 8.69
C GLY A 37 -16.64 7.75 9.49
N LYS A 38 -17.51 6.83 9.18
CA LYS A 38 -18.80 6.72 9.88
C LYS A 38 -18.83 5.40 10.66
N PRO A 39 -18.93 5.45 11.98
CA PRO A 39 -19.05 4.23 12.80
C PRO A 39 -20.37 3.51 12.49
N GLU A 40 -20.42 2.23 12.81
CA GLU A 40 -21.66 1.46 12.79
C GLU A 40 -22.70 2.12 13.70
N GLN A 41 -23.93 2.24 13.19
CA GLN A 41 -25.03 2.86 13.91
C GLN A 41 -26.22 1.88 13.97
N GLN A 42 -26.75 1.69 15.15
CA GLN A 42 -27.99 0.95 15.36
C GLN A 42 -29.18 1.91 15.48
N MET A 43 -30.13 1.81 14.56
CA MET A 43 -31.39 2.55 14.61
C MET A 43 -32.55 1.55 14.77
N GLY A 44 -32.98 1.30 16.01
CA GLY A 44 -33.97 0.28 16.32
C GLY A 44 -33.44 -1.12 15.96
N ASP A 45 -34.18 -1.84 15.10
CA ASP A 45 -33.78 -3.18 14.60
C ASP A 45 -32.88 -3.14 13.37
N SER A 46 -32.59 -1.94 12.85
CA SER A 46 -31.72 -1.78 11.65
C SER A 46 -30.32 -1.42 12.07
N ILE A 47 -29.33 -2.15 11.53
CA ILE A 47 -27.91 -1.87 11.67
C ILE A 47 -27.42 -1.19 10.40
N ILE A 48 -26.89 0.03 10.51
CA ILE A 48 -26.21 0.74 9.45
C ILE A 48 -24.72 0.40 9.60
N PRO A 49 -24.10 -0.32 8.65
CA PRO A 49 -22.71 -0.74 8.78
C PRO A 49 -21.77 0.46 8.79
N ALA A 50 -20.62 0.32 9.44
CA ALA A 50 -19.55 1.31 9.41
C ALA A 50 -19.11 1.60 7.96
N THR A 51 -18.84 2.88 7.68
CA THR A 51 -18.31 3.31 6.39
C THR A 51 -16.89 3.84 6.59
N PRO A 52 -15.89 3.23 5.93
CA PRO A 52 -14.50 3.67 6.05
C PRO A 52 -14.31 5.08 5.47
N PRO A 53 -13.21 5.77 5.84
CA PRO A 53 -12.85 7.07 5.28
C PRO A 53 -12.79 7.06 3.75
N ASN A 54 -13.28 8.14 3.12
CA ASN A 54 -13.11 8.31 1.69
C ASN A 54 -11.74 8.94 1.38
N TRP A 55 -10.73 8.11 1.25
CA TRP A 55 -9.33 8.54 1.04
C TRP A 55 -9.11 9.44 -0.17
N LYS A 56 -9.97 9.35 -1.20
CA LYS A 56 -9.89 10.21 -2.38
C LYS A 56 -10.28 11.65 -2.04
N ASP A 57 -11.35 11.83 -1.30
CA ASP A 57 -11.85 13.15 -0.92
C ASP A 57 -10.96 13.76 0.17
N ILE A 58 -10.50 12.95 1.13
CA ILE A 58 -9.52 13.35 2.14
C ILE A 58 -8.23 13.85 1.47
N LEU A 59 -7.67 13.11 0.51
CA LEU A 59 -6.48 13.52 -0.22
C LEU A 59 -6.70 14.84 -0.97
N LYS A 60 -7.86 15.01 -1.61
CA LYS A 60 -8.21 16.23 -2.33
C LYS A 60 -8.32 17.44 -1.40
N ASN A 61 -9.02 17.28 -0.28
CA ASN A 61 -9.23 18.34 0.71
C ASN A 61 -7.92 18.74 1.41
N ALA A 62 -7.14 17.75 1.86
CA ALA A 62 -5.83 18.00 2.44
C ALA A 62 -4.86 18.67 1.45
N THR A 63 -4.87 18.26 0.18
CA THR A 63 -4.09 18.90 -0.89
C THR A 63 -4.47 20.36 -1.07
N SER A 64 -5.77 20.68 -1.06
CA SER A 64 -6.26 22.07 -1.17
C SER A 64 -5.85 22.93 0.02
N LEU A 65 -5.89 22.38 1.24
CA LEU A 65 -5.41 23.09 2.43
C LEU A 65 -3.89 23.36 2.38
N LEU A 66 -3.10 22.39 1.88
CA LEU A 66 -1.66 22.56 1.75
C LEU A 66 -1.23 23.61 0.71
N GLU A 67 -2.13 24.15 -0.10
CA GLU A 67 -1.87 25.32 -0.95
C GLU A 67 -1.79 26.61 -0.09
N ASP A 68 -2.53 26.66 1.02
CA ASP A 68 -2.71 27.85 1.85
C ASP A 68 -1.94 27.78 3.19
N THR A 69 -1.62 26.57 3.68
CA THR A 69 -1.02 26.40 5.00
C THR A 69 0.04 25.30 5.04
N ARG A 70 0.94 25.37 6.04
CA ARG A 70 1.81 24.28 6.47
C ARG A 70 1.41 23.92 7.90
N ASP A 71 0.48 22.99 7.99
CA ASP A 71 -0.06 22.50 9.26
C ASP A 71 0.28 21.00 9.41
N LEU A 72 0.87 20.65 10.53
CA LEU A 72 1.27 19.27 10.84
C LEU A 72 0.06 18.32 10.77
N ARG A 73 -1.10 18.73 11.26
CA ARG A 73 -2.33 17.92 11.22
C ARG A 73 -2.73 17.61 9.78
N VAL A 74 -2.69 18.63 8.91
CA VAL A 74 -2.99 18.48 7.48
C VAL A 74 -1.97 17.57 6.80
N PHE A 75 -0.68 17.71 7.10
CA PHE A 75 0.34 16.80 6.60
C PHE A 75 0.10 15.34 7.05
N ILE A 76 -0.33 15.13 8.28
CA ILE A 76 -0.64 13.79 8.81
C ILE A 76 -1.86 13.20 8.08
N TYR A 77 -2.95 13.94 7.88
CA TYR A 77 -4.11 13.50 7.12
C TYR A 77 -3.76 13.21 5.66
N TRP A 78 -2.98 14.09 5.05
CA TRP A 78 -2.47 13.91 3.69
C TRP A 78 -1.60 12.65 3.58
N THR A 79 -0.72 12.40 4.55
CA THR A 79 0.13 11.21 4.62
C THR A 79 -0.69 9.92 4.71
N ALA A 80 -1.72 9.89 5.56
CA ALA A 80 -2.63 8.76 5.68
C ALA A 80 -3.39 8.49 4.36
N ALA A 81 -3.88 9.54 3.71
CA ALA A 81 -4.56 9.42 2.43
C ALA A 81 -3.61 8.98 1.30
N ARG A 82 -2.37 9.43 1.30
CA ARG A 82 -1.32 8.99 0.38
C ARG A 82 -0.97 7.53 0.59
N LEU A 83 -0.82 7.08 1.84
CA LEU A 83 -0.64 5.66 2.15
C LEU A 83 -1.78 4.82 1.58
N ALA A 84 -3.02 5.24 1.77
CA ALA A 84 -4.19 4.52 1.26
C ALA A 84 -4.25 4.44 -0.27
N ARG A 85 -3.74 5.44 -0.97
CA ARG A 85 -3.83 5.59 -2.43
C ARG A 85 -2.58 5.12 -3.17
N GLU A 86 -1.42 5.31 -2.61
CA GLU A 86 -0.12 5.16 -3.25
C GLU A 86 0.82 4.23 -2.47
N GLY A 87 0.33 3.66 -1.38
CA GLY A 87 1.07 2.69 -0.57
C GLY A 87 2.26 3.30 0.17
N LEU A 88 3.29 2.48 0.40
CA LEU A 88 4.47 2.87 1.19
C LEU A 88 5.20 4.08 0.63
N GLN A 89 5.20 4.28 -0.68
CA GLN A 89 5.80 5.47 -1.30
C GLN A 89 5.06 6.75 -0.88
N GLY A 90 3.73 6.71 -0.84
CA GLY A 90 2.91 7.82 -0.37
C GLY A 90 3.16 8.14 1.11
N LEU A 91 3.31 7.10 1.95
CA LEU A 91 3.70 7.26 3.36
C LEU A 91 5.07 7.94 3.48
N LEU A 92 6.06 7.45 2.74
CA LEU A 92 7.42 8.02 2.77
C LEU A 92 7.42 9.50 2.43
N GLU A 93 6.78 9.88 1.33
CA GLU A 93 6.70 11.30 0.93
C GLU A 93 6.02 12.16 2.00
N GLY A 94 4.95 11.66 2.62
CA GLY A 94 4.27 12.37 3.71
C GLY A 94 5.17 12.58 4.92
N LEU A 95 5.85 11.54 5.38
CA LEU A 95 6.79 11.61 6.48
C LEU A 95 7.97 12.56 6.20
N GLN A 96 8.43 12.60 4.95
CA GLN A 96 9.48 13.53 4.52
C GLN A 96 9.04 15.00 4.62
N HIS A 97 7.78 15.33 4.29
CA HIS A 97 7.25 16.67 4.48
C HIS A 97 7.14 17.02 5.96
N ILE A 98 6.64 16.11 6.78
CA ILE A 98 6.56 16.28 8.25
C ILE A 98 7.95 16.56 8.82
N LEU A 99 8.95 15.74 8.47
CA LEU A 99 10.33 15.94 8.93
C LEU A 99 10.89 17.29 8.49
N TYR A 100 10.72 17.63 7.21
CA TYR A 100 11.25 18.87 6.66
C TYR A 100 10.71 20.09 7.40
N PHE A 101 9.40 20.24 7.53
CA PHE A 101 8.81 21.41 8.19
C PHE A 101 9.02 21.40 9.70
N SER A 102 9.08 20.25 10.34
CA SER A 102 9.45 20.16 11.76
C SER A 102 10.91 20.59 12.01
N SER A 103 11.80 20.40 11.03
CA SER A 103 13.22 20.80 11.15
C SER A 103 13.47 22.25 10.76
N GLU A 104 12.85 22.72 9.66
CA GLU A 104 13.17 24.02 9.06
C GLU A 104 12.28 25.16 9.55
N SER A 105 11.08 24.84 10.08
CA SER A 105 10.05 25.83 10.42
C SER A 105 9.40 25.53 11.76
N TRP A 106 10.16 25.05 12.73
CA TRP A 106 9.63 24.61 14.03
C TRP A 106 8.70 25.64 14.69
N ASP A 107 9.12 26.90 14.75
CA ASP A 107 8.38 27.94 15.44
C ASP A 107 7.17 28.46 14.67
N GLU A 108 7.07 28.16 13.37
CA GLU A 108 6.04 28.68 12.47
C GLU A 108 5.09 27.59 11.96
N LEU A 109 5.48 26.31 12.06
CA LEU A 109 4.66 25.17 11.67
C LEU A 109 3.42 25.10 12.57
N TRP A 110 2.24 25.08 11.96
CA TRP A 110 0.98 24.93 12.69
C TRP A 110 0.78 23.49 13.20
N PRO A 111 0.14 23.27 14.35
CA PRO A 111 -0.18 24.29 15.38
C PRO A 111 1.11 24.82 16.02
N VAL A 112 1.17 26.14 16.20
CA VAL A 112 2.33 26.80 16.85
C VAL A 112 2.30 26.50 18.34
N PRO A 113 3.45 26.12 18.95
CA PRO A 113 3.51 25.89 20.41
C PRO A 113 3.08 27.11 21.21
N ASP A 114 2.14 26.97 22.12
CA ASP A 114 1.71 28.01 23.05
C ASP A 114 2.46 27.84 24.37
N ASP A 115 3.20 28.86 24.77
CA ASP A 115 4.08 28.83 25.97
C ASP A 115 4.98 27.57 26.07
N GLY A 116 5.38 27.01 24.92
CA GLY A 116 6.19 25.79 24.84
C GLY A 116 5.39 24.49 24.94
N ASP A 117 4.05 24.55 24.97
CA ASP A 117 3.21 23.35 24.89
C ASP A 117 3.10 22.86 23.44
N VAL A 118 3.59 21.64 23.20
CA VAL A 118 3.52 20.94 21.91
C VAL A 118 2.54 19.78 21.92
N GLN A 119 1.69 19.67 22.93
CA GLN A 119 0.81 18.51 23.12
C GLN A 119 -0.11 18.29 21.91
N GLU A 120 -0.58 19.36 21.28
CA GLU A 120 -1.40 19.28 20.09
C GLU A 120 -0.65 18.64 18.92
N ARG A 121 0.62 19.01 18.70
CA ARG A 121 1.50 18.39 17.70
C ARG A 121 1.74 16.91 17.99
N LEU A 122 2.01 16.57 19.26
CA LEU A 122 2.27 15.18 19.66
C LEU A 122 1.02 14.33 19.47
N SER A 123 -0.15 14.88 19.83
CA SER A 123 -1.44 14.20 19.68
C SER A 123 -1.81 13.94 18.22
N ALA A 124 -1.43 14.83 17.30
CA ALA A 124 -1.69 14.66 15.87
C ALA A 124 -1.07 13.36 15.31
N PHE A 125 0.10 12.94 15.82
CA PHE A 125 0.74 11.69 15.39
C PHE A 125 -0.03 10.42 15.78
N ALA A 126 -1.01 10.51 16.69
CA ALA A 126 -1.81 9.35 17.08
C ALA A 126 -2.56 8.73 15.90
N LEU A 127 -2.90 9.49 14.86
CA LEU A 127 -3.50 8.95 13.64
C LEU A 127 -2.56 7.98 12.89
N LEU A 128 -1.26 8.30 12.82
CA LEU A 128 -0.26 7.47 12.14
C LEU A 128 0.22 6.32 13.02
N SER A 129 0.28 6.56 14.33
CA SER A 129 0.81 5.61 15.31
C SER A 129 -0.05 5.63 16.59
N PRO A 130 -1.24 5.00 16.56
CA PRO A 130 -2.11 4.95 17.71
C PRO A 130 -1.45 4.20 18.87
N MET A 131 -1.86 4.53 20.09
CA MET A 131 -1.38 3.85 21.28
C MET A 131 -1.90 2.40 21.33
N ALA A 132 -1.14 1.53 21.96
CA ALA A 132 -1.57 0.15 22.18
C ALA A 132 -2.89 0.14 22.99
N GLY A 133 -3.90 -0.57 22.49
CA GLY A 133 -5.24 -0.62 23.08
C GLY A 133 -6.20 0.47 22.61
N SER A 134 -5.83 1.25 21.60
CA SER A 134 -6.75 2.16 20.90
C SER A 134 -7.93 1.39 20.27
N PHE A 135 -9.04 2.08 20.06
CA PHE A 135 -10.23 1.50 19.42
C PHE A 135 -9.99 1.24 17.92
N ASP A 136 -10.80 0.37 17.32
CA ASP A 136 -10.68 -0.02 15.90
C ASP A 136 -10.70 1.18 14.93
N ALA A 137 -11.46 2.23 15.24
CA ALA A 137 -11.49 3.45 14.44
C ALA A 137 -10.13 4.16 14.37
N ASP A 138 -9.37 4.15 15.47
CA ASP A 138 -8.04 4.77 15.54
C ASP A 138 -6.99 3.94 14.81
N MET A 139 -7.28 2.66 14.58
CA MET A 139 -6.37 1.72 13.93
C MET A 139 -6.40 1.76 12.39
N THR A 140 -7.13 2.69 11.78
CA THR A 140 -7.34 2.72 10.32
C THR A 140 -6.03 2.76 9.53
N VAL A 141 -5.07 3.59 9.92
CA VAL A 141 -3.75 3.67 9.27
C VAL A 141 -2.95 2.39 9.46
N VAL A 142 -3.05 1.77 10.62
CA VAL A 142 -2.43 0.46 10.92
C VAL A 142 -2.98 -0.61 9.99
N GLN A 143 -4.30 -0.64 9.77
CA GLN A 143 -4.92 -1.58 8.84
C GLN A 143 -4.40 -1.38 7.40
N LEU A 144 -4.29 -0.12 6.96
CA LEU A 144 -3.71 0.21 5.66
C LEU A 144 -2.26 -0.28 5.52
N LEU A 145 -1.45 -0.15 6.57
CA LEU A 145 -0.07 -0.66 6.58
C LEU A 145 -0.04 -2.19 6.48
N LEU A 146 -0.88 -2.89 7.24
CA LEU A 146 -0.96 -4.35 7.20
C LEU A 146 -1.35 -4.88 5.82
N ASP A 147 -2.15 -4.12 5.07
CA ASP A 147 -2.61 -4.47 3.72
C ASP A 147 -1.60 -4.16 2.60
N GLN A 148 -0.46 -3.50 2.94
CA GLN A 148 0.58 -3.22 1.95
C GLN A 148 1.19 -4.52 1.42
N LYS A 149 1.26 -4.62 0.09
CA LYS A 149 1.81 -5.80 -0.58
C LYS A 149 3.34 -5.80 -0.49
N LEU A 150 3.90 -6.94 -0.11
CA LEU A 150 5.33 -7.14 0.08
C LEU A 150 5.94 -8.06 -0.98
N CYS A 151 5.13 -8.79 -1.74
CA CYS A 151 5.54 -9.57 -2.90
C CYS A 151 4.49 -9.52 -4.00
N PHE A 152 4.90 -9.66 -5.28
CA PHE A 152 4.15 -9.27 -6.45
C PHE A 152 4.28 -10.30 -7.57
N SER A 153 3.71 -11.48 -7.40
CA SER A 153 3.73 -12.51 -8.44
C SER A 153 2.51 -12.39 -9.35
N HIS A 154 2.72 -12.44 -10.64
CA HIS A 154 1.63 -12.49 -11.62
C HIS A 154 0.99 -13.88 -11.70
N THR A 155 1.70 -14.93 -11.27
CA THR A 155 1.25 -16.33 -11.35
C THR A 155 0.66 -16.84 -10.05
N VAL A 156 1.26 -16.48 -8.92
CA VAL A 156 0.88 -16.97 -7.58
C VAL A 156 0.01 -15.96 -6.83
N GLY A 157 0.12 -14.66 -7.17
CA GLY A 157 -0.59 -13.59 -6.50
C GLY A 157 0.31 -12.70 -5.63
N SER A 158 -0.28 -11.62 -5.11
CA SER A 158 0.43 -10.65 -4.27
C SER A 158 -0.01 -10.78 -2.82
N TYR A 159 0.94 -10.79 -1.90
CA TYR A 159 0.67 -10.99 -0.47
C TYR A 159 1.12 -9.78 0.36
N SER A 160 0.31 -9.47 1.36
CA SER A 160 0.52 -8.37 2.30
C SER A 160 1.16 -8.87 3.61
N LEU A 161 1.51 -7.91 4.48
CA LEU A 161 1.95 -8.24 5.84
C LEU A 161 0.83 -8.96 6.62
N ARG A 162 -0.44 -8.61 6.40
CA ARG A 162 -1.60 -9.30 7.00
C ARG A 162 -1.62 -10.78 6.61
N ASP A 163 -1.47 -11.08 5.33
CA ASP A 163 -1.47 -12.46 4.82
C ASP A 163 -0.31 -13.26 5.44
N ILE A 164 0.85 -12.61 5.62
CA ILE A 164 2.04 -13.22 6.24
C ILE A 164 1.78 -13.53 7.71
N ARG A 165 1.22 -12.59 8.48
CA ARG A 165 0.86 -12.79 9.89
C ARG A 165 -0.15 -13.93 10.05
N GLU A 166 -1.21 -13.93 9.26
CA GLU A 166 -2.25 -14.95 9.30
C GLU A 166 -1.67 -16.36 9.03
N ALA A 167 -0.80 -16.48 8.01
CA ALA A 167 -0.12 -17.73 7.71
C ALA A 167 0.82 -18.20 8.84
N GLN A 168 1.39 -17.27 9.60
CA GLN A 168 2.25 -17.57 10.75
C GLN A 168 1.42 -18.00 11.97
N GLU A 169 0.39 -17.26 12.32
CA GLU A 169 -0.47 -17.47 13.48
C GLU A 169 -1.28 -18.76 13.37
N THR A 170 -1.82 -19.04 12.18
CA THR A 170 -2.58 -20.27 11.92
C THR A 170 -1.71 -21.49 11.69
N GLY A 171 -0.38 -21.33 11.54
CA GLY A 171 0.52 -22.42 11.18
C GLY A 171 0.24 -23.01 9.80
N ASN A 172 -0.38 -22.25 8.88
CA ASN A 172 -0.75 -22.74 7.56
C ASN A 172 0.48 -22.85 6.64
N GLU A 173 1.03 -24.05 6.56
CA GLU A 173 2.22 -24.35 5.75
C GLU A 173 2.00 -24.16 4.24
N GLU A 174 0.77 -24.34 3.75
CA GLU A 174 0.47 -24.10 2.33
C GLU A 174 0.49 -22.61 2.00
N ALA A 175 -0.14 -21.78 2.85
CA ALA A 175 -0.08 -20.33 2.70
C ALA A 175 1.36 -19.81 2.76
N ARG A 176 2.19 -20.33 3.68
CA ARG A 176 3.63 -19.98 3.75
C ARG A 176 4.40 -20.34 2.48
N LYS A 177 4.11 -21.53 1.90
CA LYS A 177 4.72 -21.95 0.63
C LYS A 177 4.30 -21.05 -0.53
N LEU A 178 3.02 -20.65 -0.60
CA LEU A 178 2.52 -19.74 -1.61
C LEU A 178 3.14 -18.33 -1.48
N ILE A 179 3.24 -17.79 -0.26
CA ILE A 179 3.89 -16.50 0.01
C ILE A 179 5.36 -16.55 -0.44
N ARG A 180 6.07 -17.63 -0.09
CA ARG A 180 7.46 -17.83 -0.52
C ARG A 180 7.59 -17.96 -2.03
N ALA A 181 6.70 -18.71 -2.70
CA ALA A 181 6.68 -18.84 -4.15
C ALA A 181 6.39 -17.49 -4.82
N ALA A 182 5.46 -16.71 -4.28
CA ALA A 182 5.17 -15.37 -4.77
C ALA A 182 6.36 -14.42 -4.63
N TYR A 183 7.07 -14.48 -3.51
CA TYR A 183 8.30 -13.70 -3.31
C TYR A 183 9.37 -14.08 -4.35
N LEU A 184 9.58 -15.38 -4.58
CA LEU A 184 10.56 -15.88 -5.54
C LEU A 184 10.22 -15.55 -7.01
N ASP A 185 8.95 -15.41 -7.34
CA ASP A 185 8.45 -15.05 -8.68
C ASP A 185 8.25 -13.53 -8.86
N SER A 186 8.44 -12.74 -7.80
CA SER A 186 8.30 -11.28 -7.86
C SER A 186 9.45 -10.65 -8.64
N PRO A 187 9.19 -9.58 -9.45
CA PRO A 187 10.25 -8.84 -10.11
C PRO A 187 11.23 -8.25 -9.09
N GLU A 188 12.52 -8.51 -9.28
CA GLU A 188 13.58 -8.07 -8.36
C GLU A 188 13.57 -6.54 -8.15
N ALA A 189 13.34 -5.78 -9.23
CA ALA A 189 13.27 -4.31 -9.16
C ALA A 189 12.13 -3.82 -8.24
N GLU A 190 10.98 -4.49 -8.23
CA GLU A 190 9.86 -4.14 -7.36
C GLU A 190 10.16 -4.49 -5.90
N LEU A 191 10.75 -5.67 -5.65
CA LEU A 191 11.19 -6.05 -4.30
C LEU A 191 12.22 -5.08 -3.74
N GLN A 192 13.23 -4.70 -4.53
CA GLN A 192 14.25 -3.72 -4.14
C GLN A 192 13.66 -2.33 -3.89
N ALA A 193 12.72 -1.89 -4.72
CA ALA A 193 12.05 -0.61 -4.53
C ALA A 193 11.27 -0.56 -3.21
N VAL A 194 10.51 -1.62 -2.89
CA VAL A 194 9.77 -1.70 -1.62
C VAL A 194 10.72 -1.79 -0.44
N GLN A 195 11.79 -2.59 -0.52
CA GLN A 195 12.78 -2.70 0.54
C GLN A 195 13.47 -1.36 0.83
N THR A 196 13.90 -0.65 -0.22
CA THR A 196 14.50 0.69 -0.08
C THR A 196 13.50 1.68 0.52
N CYS A 197 12.23 1.61 0.11
CA CYS A 197 11.18 2.46 0.67
C CYS A 197 10.99 2.20 2.18
N ILE A 198 10.96 0.94 2.61
CA ILE A 198 10.87 0.52 4.02
C ILE A 198 12.05 1.07 4.83
N GLU A 199 13.27 0.96 4.30
CA GLU A 199 14.47 1.48 4.97
C GLU A 199 14.43 3.00 5.13
N ASN A 200 13.99 3.72 4.11
CA ASN A 200 13.83 5.16 4.13
C ASN A 200 12.71 5.61 5.10
N ILE A 201 11.60 4.89 5.17
CA ILE A 201 10.53 5.14 6.16
C ILE A 201 11.09 4.99 7.57
N LEU A 202 11.80 3.90 7.87
CA LEU A 202 12.40 3.69 9.19
C LEU A 202 13.42 4.77 9.55
N GLN A 203 14.19 5.25 8.57
CA GLN A 203 15.11 6.37 8.80
C GLN A 203 14.32 7.65 9.10
N CYS A 204 13.32 7.99 8.29
CA CYS A 204 12.53 9.19 8.46
C CYS A 204 11.80 9.21 9.82
N LEU A 205 11.25 8.08 10.29
CA LEU A 205 10.63 7.96 11.61
C LEU A 205 11.64 8.20 12.75
N ARG A 206 12.90 7.75 12.59
CA ARG A 206 13.97 8.06 13.57
C ARG A 206 14.30 9.53 13.57
N ASP A 207 14.46 10.12 12.38
CA ASP A 207 14.83 11.52 12.23
C ASP A 207 13.74 12.48 12.76
N ILE A 208 12.46 12.14 12.57
CA ILE A 208 11.34 12.87 13.19
C ILE A 208 11.44 12.83 14.71
N ARG A 209 11.66 11.65 15.31
CA ARG A 209 11.80 11.54 16.77
C ARG A 209 13.00 12.33 17.28
N GLU A 210 14.14 12.25 16.61
CA GLU A 210 15.34 12.99 16.96
C GLU A 210 15.13 14.51 16.84
N CYS A 211 14.43 14.96 15.80
CA CYS A 211 14.06 16.38 15.65
C CYS A 211 13.25 16.88 16.85
N TYR A 212 12.23 16.15 17.26
CA TYR A 212 11.41 16.52 18.42
C TYR A 212 12.17 16.42 19.75
N ASP A 213 13.01 15.40 19.91
CA ASP A 213 13.85 15.23 21.10
C ASP A 213 14.85 16.40 21.26
N ASN A 214 15.43 16.87 20.17
CA ASN A 214 16.35 18.01 20.16
C ASN A 214 15.68 19.33 20.57
N HIS A 215 14.37 19.48 20.35
CA HIS A 215 13.61 20.63 20.85
C HIS A 215 13.26 20.51 22.34
N GLY A 216 13.39 19.33 22.93
CA GLY A 216 13.24 19.11 24.38
C GLY A 216 11.81 19.29 24.93
N MET A 217 10.78 19.35 24.06
CA MET A 217 9.39 19.62 24.43
C MET A 217 8.52 18.36 24.41
N GLY A 218 9.11 17.19 24.21
CA GLY A 218 8.41 15.90 24.10
C GLY A 218 8.63 15.26 22.74
N THR A 219 8.39 13.95 22.68
CA THR A 219 8.67 13.12 21.48
C THR A 219 7.40 12.38 21.07
N PRO A 220 7.01 12.38 19.79
CA PRO A 220 5.83 11.65 19.35
C PRO A 220 5.99 10.14 19.54
N ASP A 221 4.89 9.48 19.92
CA ASP A 221 4.88 8.03 20.02
C ASP A 221 4.70 7.39 18.64
N LEU A 222 5.81 7.03 18.02
CA LEU A 222 5.87 6.37 16.72
C LEU A 222 6.16 4.86 16.81
N ARG A 223 5.97 4.25 18.00
CA ARG A 223 6.31 2.83 18.22
C ARG A 223 5.48 1.92 17.33
N MET A 224 4.16 2.08 17.29
CA MET A 224 3.25 1.19 16.55
C MET A 224 3.64 1.14 15.06
N ILE A 225 3.72 2.29 14.39
CA ILE A 225 4.10 2.34 12.98
C ILE A 225 5.52 1.82 12.74
N THR A 226 6.46 2.15 13.64
CA THR A 226 7.85 1.70 13.55
C THR A 226 7.96 0.18 13.64
N ASP A 227 7.21 -0.45 14.54
CA ASP A 227 7.27 -1.90 14.75
C ASP A 227 6.64 -2.66 13.58
N ILE A 228 5.54 -2.16 13.01
CA ILE A 228 4.94 -2.74 11.78
C ILE A 228 5.93 -2.64 10.61
N VAL A 229 6.55 -1.49 10.40
CA VAL A 229 7.50 -1.30 9.30
C VAL A 229 8.78 -2.13 9.50
N LYS A 230 9.24 -2.32 10.75
CA LYS A 230 10.33 -3.26 11.06
C LYS A 230 9.96 -4.71 10.77
N GLU A 231 8.71 -5.10 11.01
CA GLU A 231 8.25 -6.46 10.68
C GLU A 231 8.25 -6.68 9.16
N MET A 232 7.84 -5.67 8.36
CA MET A 232 8.01 -5.73 6.90
C MET A 232 9.50 -5.91 6.53
N GLN A 233 10.40 -5.17 7.16
CA GLN A 233 11.85 -5.32 6.93
C GLN A 233 12.36 -6.73 7.30
N LEU A 234 11.87 -7.29 8.42
CA LEU A 234 12.24 -8.64 8.86
C LEU A 234 11.75 -9.71 7.87
N PHE A 235 10.58 -9.52 7.26
CA PHE A 235 10.11 -10.39 6.18
C PHE A 235 11.15 -10.47 5.06
N TYR A 236 11.63 -9.34 4.54
CA TYR A 236 12.66 -9.33 3.49
C TYR A 236 13.98 -9.95 3.94
N LYS A 237 14.44 -9.68 5.16
CA LYS A 237 15.68 -10.26 5.72
C LYS A 237 15.60 -11.77 5.93
N SER A 238 14.40 -12.32 6.11
CA SER A 238 14.18 -13.75 6.32
C SER A 238 14.15 -14.56 5.02
N GLN A 239 14.09 -13.88 3.86
CA GLN A 239 14.05 -14.57 2.57
C GLN A 239 15.45 -15.03 2.14
N PRO A 240 15.57 -16.19 1.46
CA PRO A 240 16.87 -16.69 0.99
C PRO A 240 17.47 -15.74 -0.06
N VAL A 241 18.77 -15.53 0.04
CA VAL A 241 19.58 -14.64 -0.84
C VAL A 241 19.75 -15.20 -2.26
N GLU A 242 19.21 -16.38 -2.53
CA GLU A 242 19.42 -17.12 -3.80
C GLU A 242 18.84 -16.44 -5.07
N GLN A 243 18.15 -15.34 -4.93
CA GLN A 243 17.52 -14.63 -6.09
C GLN A 243 18.41 -13.59 -6.78
N LEU A 244 19.60 -13.31 -6.28
CA LEU A 244 20.51 -12.33 -6.87
C LEU A 244 21.40 -12.89 -7.98
N SER A 245 21.16 -14.12 -8.45
CA SER A 245 21.84 -14.68 -9.60
C SER A 245 20.94 -14.54 -10.84
N ALA A 246 21.23 -13.57 -11.68
CA ALA A 246 20.63 -13.44 -13.02
C ALA A 246 20.67 -14.77 -13.76
N PRO A 247 19.62 -15.16 -14.49
CA PRO A 247 19.70 -16.30 -15.39
C PRO A 247 20.83 -16.03 -16.38
N ALA A 248 21.81 -16.95 -16.42
CA ALA A 248 22.89 -16.88 -17.39
C ALA A 248 22.29 -16.74 -18.80
N PRO A 249 22.86 -15.90 -19.67
CA PRO A 249 22.37 -15.79 -21.02
C PRO A 249 22.47 -17.17 -21.71
N VAL A 250 21.32 -17.69 -22.11
CA VAL A 250 21.27 -18.92 -22.92
C VAL A 250 22.04 -18.62 -24.19
N SER A 251 23.24 -19.18 -24.26
CA SER A 251 24.06 -19.18 -25.45
C SER A 251 23.25 -19.79 -26.60
N ALA A 252 22.91 -18.96 -27.58
CA ALA A 252 22.35 -19.42 -28.83
C ALA A 252 23.38 -20.35 -29.51
N ALA A 253 23.13 -21.65 -29.42
CA ALA A 253 23.87 -22.61 -30.22
C ALA A 253 23.47 -22.40 -31.70
N GLU A 254 24.42 -21.94 -32.47
CA GLU A 254 24.35 -21.91 -33.94
C GLU A 254 24.08 -23.31 -34.47
N ALA A 255 23.00 -23.49 -35.22
CA ALA A 255 22.79 -24.63 -36.08
C ALA A 255 23.19 -24.27 -37.53
N PRO A 256 23.90 -25.14 -38.26
CA PRO A 256 24.42 -24.79 -39.58
C PRO A 256 23.34 -24.79 -40.65
N VAL A 257 23.45 -23.83 -41.51
CA VAL A 257 22.66 -23.66 -42.73
C VAL A 257 23.04 -24.73 -43.74
N GLU A 258 22.08 -25.52 -44.22
CA GLU A 258 22.27 -26.22 -45.51
C GLU A 258 21.10 -25.90 -46.42
N ALA A 259 21.44 -25.35 -47.55
CA ALA A 259 20.56 -24.92 -48.63
C ALA A 259 20.26 -26.07 -49.57
N ALA A 260 19.03 -26.24 -49.97
CA ALA A 260 18.69 -26.76 -51.29
C ALA A 260 17.27 -26.43 -51.73
N ALA A 261 17.19 -26.04 -52.93
CA ALA A 261 16.14 -25.37 -53.67
C ALA A 261 15.03 -26.30 -54.20
N VAL A 262 14.00 -25.61 -54.75
CA VAL A 262 13.12 -25.92 -55.88
C VAL A 262 11.70 -26.39 -55.56
N ALA A 263 10.74 -25.52 -55.91
CA ALA A 263 9.30 -25.78 -56.17
C ALA A 263 9.14 -26.52 -57.55
N PRO A 264 7.95 -26.82 -58.04
CA PRO A 264 6.55 -26.49 -57.69
C PRO A 264 5.47 -27.58 -57.90
N ALA A 265 4.22 -27.19 -57.62
CA ALA A 265 2.93 -27.53 -58.28
C ALA A 265 2.05 -28.66 -57.72
N ALA A 266 0.90 -28.21 -57.25
CA ALA A 266 -0.47 -28.61 -57.48
C ALA A 266 -0.90 -30.09 -57.32
N THR A 267 -1.89 -30.30 -56.43
CA THR A 267 -3.26 -30.72 -56.88
C THR A 267 -4.21 -30.89 -55.66
N VAL A 268 -5.47 -30.62 -55.96
CA VAL A 268 -6.67 -30.66 -55.15
C VAL A 268 -6.99 -32.08 -54.65
N GLY A 269 -7.45 -32.21 -53.39
CA GLY A 269 -8.02 -33.45 -52.92
C GLY A 269 -8.77 -33.23 -51.58
N ALA A 270 -10.08 -33.14 -51.67
CA ALA A 270 -10.97 -33.10 -50.51
C ALA A 270 -11.06 -34.49 -49.83
N VAL A 271 -10.84 -34.56 -48.54
CA VAL A 271 -11.25 -35.72 -47.71
C VAL A 271 -11.67 -35.28 -46.32
N ALA A 272 -12.92 -35.60 -46.03
CA ALA A 272 -13.58 -35.95 -44.76
C ALA A 272 -13.02 -35.45 -43.42
N ALA A 273 -13.90 -34.73 -42.73
CA ALA A 273 -13.83 -34.40 -41.30
C ALA A 273 -13.87 -35.67 -40.44
N VAL A 274 -12.86 -35.85 -39.62
CA VAL A 274 -12.85 -36.79 -38.49
C VAL A 274 -13.13 -35.96 -37.24
N PRO A 275 -14.06 -36.33 -36.36
CA PRO A 275 -14.29 -35.58 -35.13
C PRO A 275 -13.13 -35.82 -34.15
N VAL A 276 -12.37 -34.77 -33.85
CA VAL A 276 -11.39 -34.80 -32.78
C VAL A 276 -12.14 -34.76 -31.46
N ALA A 277 -12.05 -35.84 -30.70
CA ALA A 277 -12.56 -35.92 -29.33
C ALA A 277 -11.81 -34.88 -28.47
N LEU A 278 -12.58 -33.97 -27.85
CA LEU A 278 -12.07 -33.05 -26.83
C LEU A 278 -11.50 -33.83 -25.64
N PRO A 279 -10.33 -33.47 -25.10
CA PRO A 279 -9.84 -34.09 -23.88
C PRO A 279 -10.79 -33.79 -22.71
N ALA A 280 -11.05 -34.80 -21.90
CA ALA A 280 -11.87 -34.71 -20.70
C ALA A 280 -11.28 -33.67 -19.76
N ALA A 281 -12.11 -32.69 -19.37
CA ALA A 281 -11.75 -31.65 -18.45
C ALA A 281 -11.43 -32.24 -17.06
N THR A 282 -10.26 -31.97 -16.57
CA THR A 282 -9.90 -32.22 -15.16
C THR A 282 -10.70 -31.27 -14.27
N PRO A 283 -11.36 -31.76 -13.21
CA PRO A 283 -12.14 -30.90 -12.31
C PRO A 283 -11.24 -29.86 -11.64
N GLY A 284 -11.61 -28.56 -11.76
CA GLY A 284 -10.96 -27.46 -11.06
C GLY A 284 -10.04 -26.59 -11.90
N VAL A 285 -9.81 -26.85 -13.19
CA VAL A 285 -8.97 -26.01 -14.06
C VAL A 285 -9.85 -25.28 -15.08
N LEU A 286 -9.85 -23.95 -15.02
CA LEU A 286 -10.56 -23.09 -15.97
C LEU A 286 -9.64 -22.76 -17.16
N ASN A 287 -9.93 -23.32 -18.36
CA ASN A 287 -9.09 -23.13 -19.55
C ASN A 287 -9.53 -21.94 -20.43
N GLY A 288 -10.38 -21.05 -19.92
CA GLY A 288 -10.80 -19.85 -20.64
C GLY A 288 -12.15 -19.28 -20.18
N ARG A 289 -12.51 -18.12 -20.75
CA ARG A 289 -13.74 -17.37 -20.41
C ARG A 289 -15.01 -18.20 -20.58
N GLN A 290 -15.08 -19.08 -21.60
CA GLN A 290 -16.27 -19.93 -21.85
C GLN A 290 -16.40 -21.02 -20.80
N ASP A 291 -15.31 -21.58 -20.30
CA ASP A 291 -15.31 -22.57 -19.23
C ASP A 291 -15.73 -21.95 -17.90
N ALA A 292 -15.29 -20.73 -17.62
CA ALA A 292 -15.72 -19.98 -16.44
C ALA A 292 -17.23 -19.72 -16.46
N ILE A 293 -17.78 -19.30 -17.59
CA ILE A 293 -19.23 -19.07 -17.75
C ILE A 293 -20.01 -20.38 -17.57
N ARG A 294 -19.52 -21.51 -18.10
CA ARG A 294 -20.15 -22.82 -17.94
C ARG A 294 -20.14 -23.28 -16.49
N THR A 295 -19.02 -23.11 -15.78
CA THR A 295 -18.88 -23.47 -14.37
C THR A 295 -19.77 -22.62 -13.48
N MET A 296 -19.86 -21.30 -13.73
CA MET A 296 -20.80 -20.44 -13.01
C MET A 296 -22.26 -20.81 -13.22
N LYS A 297 -22.66 -21.14 -14.45
CA LYS A 297 -24.04 -21.60 -14.72
C LYS A 297 -24.35 -22.93 -14.02
N ALA A 298 -23.41 -23.86 -13.99
CA ALA A 298 -23.57 -25.11 -13.25
C ALA A 298 -23.70 -24.92 -11.75
N LEU A 299 -22.94 -23.94 -11.17
CA LEU A 299 -23.07 -23.57 -9.78
C LEU A 299 -24.43 -22.93 -9.48
N CYS A 300 -24.90 -22.00 -10.30
CA CYS A 300 -26.22 -21.38 -10.12
C CYS A 300 -27.33 -22.45 -10.14
N GLN A 301 -27.27 -23.37 -11.10
CA GLN A 301 -28.25 -24.44 -11.19
C GLN A 301 -28.21 -25.39 -9.98
N TRP A 302 -27.02 -25.69 -9.46
CA TRP A 302 -26.87 -26.50 -8.25
C TRP A 302 -27.51 -25.82 -7.02
N PHE A 303 -27.34 -24.49 -6.87
CA PHE A 303 -27.96 -23.72 -5.79
C PHE A 303 -29.49 -23.69 -5.94
N GLU A 304 -30.01 -23.51 -7.16
CA GLU A 304 -31.47 -23.58 -7.41
C GLU A 304 -32.09 -24.95 -7.07
N GLU A 305 -31.34 -26.04 -7.22
CA GLU A 305 -31.81 -27.40 -6.96
C GLU A 305 -31.59 -27.84 -5.49
N ASN A 306 -30.65 -27.25 -4.74
CA ASN A 306 -30.24 -27.74 -3.41
C ASN A 306 -30.46 -26.75 -2.27
N GLU A 307 -30.76 -25.48 -2.54
CA GLU A 307 -31.14 -24.50 -1.51
C GLU A 307 -32.52 -23.93 -1.83
N PRO A 308 -33.52 -24.12 -0.91
CA PRO A 308 -34.87 -23.61 -1.08
C PRO A 308 -35.02 -22.09 -0.93
#